data_4c8626481daf1b20f4a2ac2927e1666a
#
_entry.id   4c8626481daf1b20f4a2ac2927e1666a
#
_cell.length_a   1.000
_cell.length_b   1.000
_cell.length_c   1.000
_cell.angle_alpha   90.00
_cell.angle_beta   90.00
_cell.angle_gamma   90.00
#
_symmetry.space_group_name_H-M   'P 1'
#
loop_
_entity.id
_entity.type
_entity.pdbx_description
1 polymer ?
#
loop_
_entity_poly.entity_id
_entity_poly.type
_entity_poly.pdbx_seq_one_letter_code
_entity_poly.pdbx_strand_id
1 'polypeptide(L)'
;MDFLKEIVKEIGDEYTQIASDIDETERFIDTGSYVFNGLISGSIFGGVSSNRITAIAGESSTGKTYFSLAVVKNFLDTNPDGYCLYFDTEAAVNKGLLESRGVDTTRLVVVNVVTIEEFRSKALRAIDIYLKKDEEERKPCMFVLDSLGMLSTEKEITDALNDKQVRDMTKSQLVKGAFRMLTLKLGQANVPLIVTNHTYDVIGAYVPTKEMGGGSGLKYAASTIVYLSKKKEKDGKEVIGNIIKAKTHKSRLTKENRQVEVRLYYDERGLDKYYGLLELGEIGGMWKNVAGRYEINGKKLYAKQILANTEEYFTEEVMQKLDTIAKEYFSYGTN
;
A
#
# COMPACT_ATOMS: atom_id res chain seq x y z
N MET A 1 25.29 8.10 -29.93
CA MET A 1 23.90 8.61 -29.79
C MET A 1 22.99 8.23 -30.94
N ASP A 2 23.43 8.33 -32.20
CA ASP A 2 22.55 7.99 -33.34
C ASP A 2 22.10 6.53 -33.39
N PHE A 3 23.00 5.58 -33.07
CA PHE A 3 22.67 4.14 -33.10
C PHE A 3 21.60 3.74 -32.09
N LEU A 4 21.60 4.31 -30.86
CA LEU A 4 20.53 4.04 -29.89
C LEU A 4 19.18 4.55 -30.31
N LYS A 5 19.15 5.74 -30.97
CA LYS A 5 17.91 6.30 -31.53
C LYS A 5 17.39 5.47 -32.69
N GLU A 6 18.32 4.92 -33.50
CA GLU A 6 17.96 4.02 -34.61
C GLU A 6 17.34 2.73 -34.07
N ILE A 7 17.91 2.13 -33.01
CA ILE A 7 17.32 0.94 -32.37
C ILE A 7 15.91 1.23 -31.84
N VAL A 8 15.74 2.35 -31.09
CA VAL A 8 14.42 2.74 -30.57
C VAL A 8 13.40 2.89 -31.72
N LYS A 9 13.80 3.52 -32.80
CA LYS A 9 12.95 3.71 -34.00
C LYS A 9 12.59 2.40 -34.69
N GLU A 10 13.55 1.47 -34.82
CA GLU A 10 13.34 0.18 -35.47
C GLU A 10 12.46 -0.77 -34.65
N ILE A 11 12.58 -0.74 -33.28
CA ILE A 11 11.68 -1.48 -32.39
C ILE A 11 10.25 -0.94 -32.50
N GLY A 12 10.09 0.39 -32.63
CA GLY A 12 8.86 1.05 -33.08
C GLY A 12 7.66 0.97 -32.09
N ASP A 13 7.88 0.65 -30.81
CA ASP A 13 6.81 0.71 -29.82
C ASP A 13 6.94 1.95 -28.91
N GLU A 14 5.82 2.45 -28.43
CA GLU A 14 5.74 3.69 -27.63
C GLU A 14 6.41 3.58 -26.23
N TYR A 15 6.74 2.36 -25.79
CA TYR A 15 7.34 2.09 -24.47
C TYR A 15 8.85 1.86 -24.56
N THR A 16 9.42 1.81 -25.75
CA THR A 16 10.86 1.67 -25.96
C THR A 16 11.51 3.04 -26.01
N GLN A 17 12.37 3.33 -25.03
CA GLN A 17 13.04 4.63 -24.91
C GLN A 17 14.47 4.48 -24.38
N ILE A 18 15.31 5.49 -24.62
CA ILE A 18 16.64 5.55 -24.07
C ILE A 18 16.53 5.80 -22.55
N ALA A 19 17.35 5.13 -21.76
CA ALA A 19 17.27 5.23 -20.30
C ALA A 19 17.41 6.68 -19.75
N SER A 20 18.16 7.55 -20.43
CA SER A 20 18.24 8.97 -20.08
C SER A 20 16.95 9.75 -20.30
N ASP A 21 16.04 9.22 -21.11
CA ASP A 21 14.79 9.88 -21.49
C ASP A 21 13.61 9.35 -20.66
N ILE A 22 13.87 8.39 -19.75
CA ILE A 22 12.87 7.90 -18.81
C ILE A 22 12.54 9.03 -17.80
N ASP A 23 11.25 9.38 -17.74
CA ASP A 23 10.77 10.28 -16.68
C ASP A 23 10.90 9.55 -15.33
N GLU A 24 11.89 9.97 -14.55
CA GLU A 24 12.14 9.45 -13.18
C GLU A 24 11.18 10.02 -12.14
N THR A 25 10.20 10.85 -12.53
CA THR A 25 9.26 11.46 -11.59
C THR A 25 8.34 10.41 -11.00
N GLU A 26 8.85 9.67 -10.04
CA GLU A 26 8.05 8.72 -9.26
C GLU A 26 7.02 9.51 -8.45
N ARG A 27 5.75 9.34 -8.77
CA ARG A 27 4.64 9.96 -8.05
C ARG A 27 4.18 9.03 -6.96
N PHE A 28 3.84 9.61 -5.81
CA PHE A 28 3.38 8.86 -4.64
C PHE A 28 1.98 9.32 -4.22
N ILE A 29 1.24 8.37 -3.65
CA ILE A 29 -0.10 8.60 -3.09
C ILE A 29 0.03 8.52 -1.57
N ASP A 30 -0.33 9.59 -0.87
CA ASP A 30 -0.31 9.65 0.60
C ASP A 30 -1.18 8.55 1.20
N THR A 31 -0.65 7.83 2.16
CA THR A 31 -1.36 6.78 2.89
C THR A 31 -2.22 7.31 4.03
N GLY A 32 -2.08 8.59 4.37
CA GLY A 32 -2.69 9.21 5.55
C GLY A 32 -1.87 9.06 6.83
N SER A 33 -0.66 8.50 6.75
CA SER A 33 0.29 8.42 7.88
C SER A 33 1.70 8.74 7.42
N TYR A 34 2.30 9.77 8.00
CA TYR A 34 3.65 10.21 7.65
C TYR A 34 4.70 9.11 7.79
N VAL A 35 4.69 8.38 8.90
CA VAL A 35 5.69 7.32 9.12
C VAL A 35 5.45 6.11 8.22
N PHE A 36 4.19 5.81 7.84
CA PHE A 36 3.89 4.74 6.90
C PHE A 36 4.32 5.13 5.48
N ASN A 37 4.14 6.40 5.09
CA ASN A 37 4.72 6.93 3.86
C ASN A 37 6.24 6.74 3.84
N GLY A 38 6.94 7.16 4.89
CA GLY A 38 8.38 6.97 5.04
C GLY A 38 8.81 5.51 4.93
N LEU A 39 8.08 4.61 5.57
CA LEU A 39 8.36 3.18 5.54
C LEU A 39 8.35 2.59 4.11
N ILE A 40 7.41 3.00 3.27
CA ILE A 40 7.19 2.40 1.94
C ILE A 40 7.84 3.15 0.78
N SER A 41 8.11 4.45 0.94
CA SER A 41 8.70 5.29 -0.12
C SER A 41 10.05 5.94 0.25
N GLY A 42 10.42 5.92 1.53
CA GLY A 42 11.59 6.62 2.03
C GLY A 42 11.34 8.07 2.45
N SER A 43 10.22 8.68 2.06
CA SER A 43 9.85 10.05 2.41
C SER A 43 8.54 10.08 3.18
N ILE A 44 8.46 10.88 4.26
CA ILE A 44 7.20 11.07 4.99
C ILE A 44 6.14 11.79 4.15
N PHE A 45 6.55 12.50 3.09
CA PHE A 45 5.68 13.13 2.11
C PHE A 45 5.41 12.26 0.87
N GLY A 46 5.94 11.02 0.86
CA GLY A 46 5.72 10.05 -0.21
C GLY A 46 4.46 9.22 -0.01
N GLY A 47 4.60 7.89 -0.11
CA GLY A 47 3.49 6.95 0.06
C GLY A 47 3.51 5.78 -0.92
N VAL A 48 2.35 5.38 -1.43
CA VAL A 48 2.22 4.31 -2.42
C VAL A 48 2.69 4.81 -3.79
N SER A 49 3.62 4.09 -4.44
CA SER A 49 4.10 4.44 -5.78
C SER A 49 2.98 4.34 -6.82
N SER A 50 2.88 5.34 -7.71
CA SER A 50 1.79 5.49 -8.69
C SER A 50 1.82 4.49 -9.85
N ASN A 51 2.89 3.71 -10.01
CA ASN A 51 3.09 2.82 -11.16
C ASN A 51 3.46 1.39 -10.78
N ARG A 52 3.24 1.00 -9.51
CA ARG A 52 3.70 -0.28 -8.98
C ARG A 52 2.61 -1.02 -8.21
N ILE A 53 2.88 -2.28 -7.92
CA ILE A 53 2.03 -3.10 -7.07
C ILE A 53 2.55 -3.02 -5.63
N THR A 54 1.68 -2.60 -4.71
CA THR A 54 1.93 -2.59 -3.27
C THR A 54 1.03 -3.60 -2.59
N ALA A 55 1.60 -4.53 -1.83
CA ALA A 55 0.87 -5.54 -1.08
C ALA A 55 0.85 -5.20 0.41
N ILE A 56 -0.33 -5.25 1.02
CA ILE A 56 -0.56 -5.08 2.45
C ILE A 56 -1.12 -6.38 3.01
N ALA A 57 -0.35 -7.08 3.80
CA ALA A 57 -0.73 -8.39 4.33
C ALA A 57 -0.79 -8.39 5.85
N GLY A 58 -1.68 -9.20 6.42
CA GLY A 58 -1.84 -9.30 7.88
C GLY A 58 -3.01 -10.19 8.25
N GLU A 59 -3.11 -10.51 9.53
CA GLU A 59 -4.27 -11.23 10.07
C GLU A 59 -5.58 -10.48 9.88
N SER A 60 -6.68 -11.14 10.19
CA SER A 60 -7.99 -10.49 10.17
C SER A 60 -8.03 -9.28 11.11
N SER A 61 -8.75 -8.24 10.69
CA SER A 61 -8.94 -6.99 11.45
C SER A 61 -7.62 -6.26 11.81
N THR A 62 -6.55 -6.40 11.03
CA THR A 62 -5.33 -5.59 11.17
C THR A 62 -5.41 -4.23 10.45
N GLY A 63 -6.56 -3.89 9.86
CA GLY A 63 -6.78 -2.60 9.18
C GLY A 63 -6.44 -2.58 7.70
N LYS A 64 -6.22 -3.73 7.04
CA LYS A 64 -5.86 -3.80 5.60
C LYS A 64 -6.81 -3.00 4.70
N THR A 65 -8.11 -3.30 4.78
CA THR A 65 -9.16 -2.56 4.06
C THR A 65 -9.17 -1.08 4.41
N TYR A 66 -8.95 -0.74 5.70
CA TYR A 66 -8.87 0.66 6.13
C TYR A 66 -7.74 1.41 5.44
N PHE A 67 -6.52 0.85 5.43
CA PHE A 67 -5.38 1.45 4.73
C PHE A 67 -5.64 1.58 3.23
N SER A 68 -6.22 0.57 2.60
CA SER A 68 -6.58 0.64 1.17
C SER A 68 -7.55 1.78 0.90
N LEU A 69 -8.60 1.93 1.70
CA LEU A 69 -9.58 3.01 1.55
C LEU A 69 -9.00 4.40 1.85
N ALA A 70 -8.07 4.51 2.81
CA ALA A 70 -7.37 5.77 3.08
C ALA A 70 -6.52 6.21 1.87
N VAL A 71 -5.81 5.28 1.23
CA VAL A 71 -5.06 5.56 0.00
C VAL A 71 -6.00 5.93 -1.14
N VAL A 72 -7.12 5.22 -1.31
CA VAL A 72 -8.15 5.55 -2.33
C VAL A 72 -8.67 6.96 -2.13
N LYS A 73 -9.05 7.31 -0.89
CA LYS A 73 -9.49 8.67 -0.54
C LYS A 73 -8.46 9.71 -0.95
N ASN A 74 -7.22 9.57 -0.49
CA ASN A 74 -6.17 10.54 -0.76
C ASN A 74 -5.83 10.62 -2.26
N PHE A 75 -5.90 9.51 -2.98
CA PHE A 75 -5.77 9.50 -4.44
C PHE A 75 -6.86 10.32 -5.13
N LEU A 76 -8.13 10.10 -4.76
CA LEU A 76 -9.26 10.82 -5.33
C LEU A 76 -9.25 12.31 -4.96
N ASP A 77 -8.82 12.65 -3.75
CA ASP A 77 -8.70 14.05 -3.30
C ASP A 77 -7.60 14.80 -4.08
N THR A 78 -6.47 14.13 -4.34
CA THR A 78 -5.34 14.72 -5.07
C THR A 78 -5.59 14.80 -6.58
N ASN A 79 -6.45 13.91 -7.10
CA ASN A 79 -6.77 13.82 -8.53
C ASN A 79 -8.27 14.05 -8.75
N PRO A 80 -8.72 15.30 -8.96
CA PRO A 80 -10.15 15.62 -9.10
C PRO A 80 -10.86 14.86 -10.23
N ASP A 81 -10.16 14.56 -11.32
CA ASP A 81 -10.67 13.78 -12.46
C ASP A 81 -10.35 12.28 -12.35
N GLY A 82 -9.65 11.87 -11.30
CA GLY A 82 -9.23 10.51 -11.09
C GLY A 82 -10.36 9.58 -10.68
N TYR A 83 -10.18 8.28 -10.87
CA TYR A 83 -11.14 7.25 -10.48
C TYR A 83 -10.43 5.98 -10.00
N CYS A 84 -11.19 5.16 -9.25
CA CYS A 84 -10.69 3.91 -8.68
C CYS A 84 -11.54 2.73 -9.13
N LEU A 85 -10.91 1.61 -9.51
CA LEU A 85 -11.54 0.29 -9.63
C LEU A 85 -11.19 -0.53 -8.39
N TYR A 86 -12.20 -0.85 -7.62
CA TYR A 86 -12.09 -1.62 -6.39
C TYR A 86 -12.64 -3.04 -6.61
N PHE A 87 -11.73 -4.02 -6.70
CA PHE A 87 -12.09 -5.43 -6.83
C PHE A 87 -12.35 -5.99 -5.43
N ASP A 88 -13.63 -6.16 -5.09
CA ASP A 88 -14.11 -6.66 -3.81
C ASP A 88 -14.35 -8.17 -3.88
N THR A 89 -13.70 -8.92 -3.00
CA THR A 89 -13.79 -10.39 -2.94
C THR A 89 -14.55 -10.88 -1.71
N GLU A 90 -14.84 -9.98 -0.78
CA GLU A 90 -15.48 -10.30 0.51
C GLU A 90 -16.91 -9.76 0.63
N ALA A 91 -17.36 -9.02 -0.39
CA ALA A 91 -18.60 -8.23 -0.34
C ALA A 91 -18.67 -7.30 0.90
N ALA A 92 -17.49 -6.82 1.32
CA ALA A 92 -17.35 -6.02 2.53
C ALA A 92 -17.51 -4.52 2.27
N VAL A 93 -17.35 -4.09 1.02
CA VAL A 93 -17.41 -2.68 0.63
C VAL A 93 -18.82 -2.30 0.21
N ASN A 94 -19.42 -1.36 0.94
CA ASN A 94 -20.72 -0.79 0.63
C ASN A 94 -20.66 0.73 0.70
N LYS A 95 -21.70 1.40 0.18
CA LYS A 95 -21.78 2.86 0.10
C LYS A 95 -21.56 3.53 1.47
N GLY A 96 -22.24 3.05 2.52
CA GLY A 96 -22.12 3.62 3.86
C GLY A 96 -20.70 3.54 4.43
N LEU A 97 -20.00 2.42 4.21
CA LEU A 97 -18.59 2.28 4.61
C LEU A 97 -17.71 3.28 3.86
N LEU A 98 -17.87 3.39 2.54
CA LEU A 98 -17.09 4.32 1.71
C LEU A 98 -17.28 5.77 2.15
N GLU A 99 -18.54 6.20 2.31
CA GLU A 99 -18.90 7.55 2.75
C GLU A 99 -18.38 7.84 4.16
N SER A 100 -18.47 6.89 5.10
CA SER A 100 -17.94 7.05 6.46
C SER A 100 -16.40 7.19 6.49
N ARG A 101 -15.71 6.79 5.42
CA ARG A 101 -14.26 6.95 5.23
C ARG A 101 -13.89 8.14 4.36
N GLY A 102 -14.88 8.96 3.97
CA GLY A 102 -14.68 10.14 3.14
C GLY A 102 -14.28 9.83 1.69
N VAL A 103 -14.58 8.62 1.21
CA VAL A 103 -14.32 8.23 -0.19
C VAL A 103 -15.42 8.75 -1.08
N ASP A 104 -15.07 9.44 -2.17
CA ASP A 104 -16.02 9.88 -3.18
C ASP A 104 -16.55 8.68 -3.97
N THR A 105 -17.77 8.26 -3.65
CA THR A 105 -18.43 7.10 -4.25
C THR A 105 -18.82 7.30 -5.72
N THR A 106 -18.83 8.52 -6.23
CA THR A 106 -19.15 8.82 -7.63
C THR A 106 -18.01 8.52 -8.58
N ARG A 107 -16.79 8.41 -8.04
CA ARG A 107 -15.55 8.13 -8.78
C ARG A 107 -14.92 6.77 -8.43
N LEU A 108 -15.69 5.89 -7.78
CA LEU A 108 -15.24 4.55 -7.40
C LEU A 108 -16.17 3.49 -7.99
N VAL A 109 -15.61 2.56 -8.75
CA VAL A 109 -16.31 1.42 -9.32
C VAL A 109 -16.00 0.18 -8.49
N VAL A 110 -17.00 -0.39 -7.82
CA VAL A 110 -16.86 -1.67 -7.11
C VAL A 110 -17.09 -2.81 -8.11
N VAL A 111 -16.11 -3.70 -8.21
CA VAL A 111 -16.12 -4.86 -9.10
C VAL A 111 -16.07 -6.13 -8.25
N ASN A 112 -17.20 -6.79 -8.07
CA ASN A 112 -17.22 -8.07 -7.37
C ASN A 112 -16.51 -9.15 -8.19
N VAL A 113 -15.63 -9.89 -7.54
CA VAL A 113 -14.86 -10.99 -8.13
C VAL A 113 -14.76 -12.15 -7.15
N VAL A 114 -14.92 -13.37 -7.68
CA VAL A 114 -14.90 -14.60 -6.88
C VAL A 114 -13.68 -15.45 -7.22
N THR A 115 -13.21 -15.40 -8.48
CA THR A 115 -12.09 -16.21 -8.93
C THR A 115 -10.90 -15.38 -9.40
N ILE A 116 -9.72 -16.01 -9.39
CA ILE A 116 -8.48 -15.43 -9.90
C ILE A 116 -8.60 -15.12 -11.40
N GLU A 117 -9.29 -16.00 -12.11
CA GLU A 117 -9.55 -15.88 -13.55
C GLU A 117 -10.44 -14.67 -13.85
N GLU A 118 -11.51 -14.47 -13.07
CA GLU A 118 -12.36 -13.27 -13.19
C GLU A 118 -11.61 -12.00 -12.90
N PHE A 119 -10.88 -11.93 -11.77
CA PHE A 119 -10.05 -10.77 -11.43
C PHE A 119 -9.09 -10.44 -12.57
N ARG A 120 -8.31 -11.43 -13.02
CA ARG A 120 -7.37 -11.28 -14.13
C ARG A 120 -8.03 -10.74 -15.39
N SER A 121 -9.16 -11.35 -15.80
CA SER A 121 -9.86 -10.97 -17.03
C SER A 121 -10.41 -9.54 -16.95
N LYS A 122 -11.09 -9.20 -15.82
CA LYS A 122 -11.69 -7.87 -15.63
C LYS A 122 -10.61 -6.78 -15.52
N ALA A 123 -9.53 -7.03 -14.77
CA ALA A 123 -8.43 -6.09 -14.61
C ALA A 123 -7.68 -5.85 -15.92
N LEU A 124 -7.38 -6.90 -16.72
CA LEU A 124 -6.75 -6.77 -18.03
C LEU A 124 -7.64 -6.01 -19.01
N ARG A 125 -8.95 -6.28 -19.03
CA ARG A 125 -9.88 -5.53 -19.90
C ARG A 125 -9.92 -4.05 -19.52
N ALA A 126 -9.96 -3.72 -18.23
CA ALA A 126 -9.97 -2.34 -17.76
C ALA A 126 -8.69 -1.60 -18.19
N ILE A 127 -7.52 -2.21 -18.01
CA ILE A 127 -6.24 -1.59 -18.37
C ILE A 127 -6.07 -1.49 -19.89
N ASP A 128 -6.56 -2.46 -20.68
CA ASP A 128 -6.51 -2.40 -22.14
C ASP A 128 -7.42 -1.29 -22.71
N ILE A 129 -8.61 -1.07 -22.10
CA ILE A 129 -9.47 0.06 -22.45
C ILE A 129 -8.78 1.39 -22.14
N TYR A 130 -8.10 1.45 -20.98
CA TYR A 130 -7.37 2.64 -20.54
C TYR A 130 -6.20 2.98 -21.48
N LEU A 131 -5.38 1.98 -21.83
CA LEU A 131 -4.23 2.15 -22.72
C LEU A 131 -4.60 2.48 -24.18
N LYS A 132 -5.81 2.13 -24.64
CA LYS A 132 -6.29 2.50 -25.99
C LYS A 132 -6.68 3.97 -26.13
N LYS A 133 -6.81 4.70 -25.04
CA LYS A 133 -7.02 6.15 -25.09
C LYS A 133 -5.70 6.85 -25.34
N ASP A 134 -5.75 7.98 -26.04
CA ASP A 134 -4.60 8.85 -26.17
C ASP A 134 -4.12 9.30 -24.78
N GLU A 135 -2.82 9.46 -24.59
CA GLU A 135 -2.21 9.72 -23.29
C GLU A 135 -2.81 10.97 -22.62
N GLU A 136 -3.09 12.01 -23.41
CA GLU A 136 -3.70 13.26 -22.96
C GLU A 136 -5.14 13.09 -22.44
N GLU A 137 -5.84 12.04 -22.88
CA GLU A 137 -7.19 11.72 -22.45
C GLU A 137 -7.23 10.77 -21.24
N ARG A 138 -6.09 10.20 -20.88
CA ARG A 138 -5.99 9.26 -19.74
C ARG A 138 -6.09 10.02 -18.44
N LYS A 139 -7.21 9.87 -17.73
CA LYS A 139 -7.39 10.41 -16.38
C LYS A 139 -6.69 9.51 -15.37
N PRO A 140 -6.15 10.07 -14.26
CA PRO A 140 -5.56 9.25 -13.22
C PRO A 140 -6.46 8.10 -12.78
N CYS A 141 -5.91 6.89 -12.71
CA CYS A 141 -6.65 5.69 -12.34
C CYS A 141 -5.85 4.89 -11.32
N MET A 142 -6.53 4.26 -10.37
CA MET A 142 -5.92 3.28 -9.48
C MET A 142 -6.77 2.02 -9.35
N PHE A 143 -6.12 0.91 -9.03
CA PHE A 143 -6.77 -0.38 -8.78
C PHE A 143 -6.53 -0.82 -7.33
N VAL A 144 -7.54 -1.47 -6.76
CA VAL A 144 -7.44 -2.15 -5.46
C VAL A 144 -7.99 -3.57 -5.61
N LEU A 145 -7.32 -4.56 -5.06
CA LEU A 145 -7.82 -5.92 -4.87
C LEU A 145 -7.89 -6.22 -3.37
N ASP A 146 -9.08 -6.36 -2.84
CA ASP A 146 -9.33 -6.66 -1.42
C ASP A 146 -10.27 -7.85 -1.28
N SER A 147 -9.77 -9.04 -0.95
CA SER A 147 -8.39 -9.48 -0.75
C SER A 147 -8.02 -10.64 -1.70
N LEU A 148 -6.74 -10.76 -2.06
CA LEU A 148 -6.26 -11.89 -2.89
C LEU A 148 -6.53 -13.24 -2.22
N GLY A 149 -6.42 -13.32 -0.89
CA GLY A 149 -6.58 -14.56 -0.14
C GLY A 149 -7.96 -15.21 -0.27
N MET A 150 -8.99 -14.42 -0.55
CA MET A 150 -10.38 -14.88 -0.67
C MET A 150 -10.75 -15.38 -2.08
N LEU A 151 -9.93 -15.09 -3.08
CA LEU A 151 -10.19 -15.58 -4.42
C LEU A 151 -10.02 -17.10 -4.49
N SER A 152 -11.01 -17.77 -5.08
CA SER A 152 -10.96 -19.17 -5.49
C SER A 152 -10.40 -19.31 -6.90
N THR A 153 -10.36 -20.54 -7.42
CA THR A 153 -10.21 -20.80 -8.85
C THR A 153 -11.54 -21.30 -9.41
N GLU A 154 -11.76 -21.16 -10.72
CA GLU A 154 -12.94 -21.75 -11.37
C GLU A 154 -13.00 -23.25 -11.13
N LYS A 155 -11.83 -23.92 -11.05
CA LYS A 155 -11.71 -25.33 -10.74
C LYS A 155 -12.14 -25.63 -9.30
N GLU A 156 -11.70 -24.87 -8.30
CA GLU A 156 -12.14 -25.02 -6.90
C GLU A 156 -13.67 -24.95 -6.79
N ILE A 157 -14.30 -23.98 -7.49
CA ILE A 157 -15.77 -23.85 -7.49
C ILE A 157 -16.44 -25.05 -8.15
N THR A 158 -15.96 -25.47 -9.34
CA THR A 158 -16.50 -26.60 -10.07
C THR A 158 -16.38 -27.90 -9.28
N ASP A 159 -15.24 -28.13 -8.63
CA ASP A 159 -15.01 -29.32 -7.81
C ASP A 159 -15.92 -29.31 -6.57
N ALA A 160 -16.13 -28.18 -5.93
CA ALA A 160 -17.04 -28.02 -4.79
C ALA A 160 -18.50 -28.30 -5.17
N LEU A 161 -18.96 -27.81 -6.33
CA LEU A 161 -20.32 -28.10 -6.85
C LEU A 161 -20.55 -29.56 -7.19
N ASN A 162 -19.49 -30.32 -7.47
CA ASN A 162 -19.53 -31.77 -7.75
C ASN A 162 -19.14 -32.63 -6.55
N ASP A 163 -19.14 -32.06 -5.32
CA ASP A 163 -18.76 -32.73 -4.07
C ASP A 163 -17.37 -33.38 -4.08
N LYS A 164 -16.46 -32.85 -4.90
CA LYS A 164 -15.07 -33.31 -4.97
C LYS A 164 -14.21 -32.57 -3.97
N GLN A 165 -13.65 -33.25 -3.01
CA GLN A 165 -12.70 -32.69 -2.03
C GLN A 165 -11.26 -32.77 -2.53
N VAL A 166 -10.96 -32.15 -3.66
CA VAL A 166 -9.61 -32.15 -4.23
C VAL A 166 -8.98 -30.75 -4.07
N ARG A 167 -7.80 -30.71 -3.46
CA ARG A 167 -7.06 -29.45 -3.36
C ARG A 167 -6.56 -29.01 -4.74
N ASP A 168 -6.92 -27.80 -5.15
CA ASP A 168 -6.41 -27.26 -6.41
C ASP A 168 -4.94 -26.83 -6.28
N MET A 169 -4.05 -27.60 -6.92
CA MET A 169 -2.61 -27.33 -6.96
C MET A 169 -2.25 -26.24 -7.99
N THR A 170 -3.19 -25.81 -8.83
CA THR A 170 -2.94 -24.83 -9.91
C THR A 170 -3.10 -23.38 -9.45
N LYS A 171 -3.75 -23.13 -8.31
CA LYS A 171 -4.02 -21.79 -7.76
C LYS A 171 -2.79 -20.90 -7.76
N SER A 172 -1.65 -21.38 -7.26
CA SER A 172 -0.40 -20.61 -7.23
C SER A 172 0.12 -20.23 -8.62
N GLN A 173 -0.09 -21.10 -9.63
CA GLN A 173 0.30 -20.82 -11.02
C GLN A 173 -0.62 -19.77 -11.65
N LEU A 174 -1.92 -19.83 -11.38
CA LEU A 174 -2.90 -18.86 -11.85
C LEU A 174 -2.63 -17.47 -11.28
N VAL A 175 -2.37 -17.38 -9.97
CA VAL A 175 -1.93 -16.13 -9.31
C VAL A 175 -0.67 -15.59 -9.97
N LYS A 176 0.36 -16.42 -10.14
CA LYS A 176 1.62 -16.02 -10.80
C LYS A 176 1.38 -15.55 -12.23
N GLY A 177 0.54 -16.22 -12.99
CA GLY A 177 0.15 -15.85 -14.35
C GLY A 177 -0.57 -14.49 -14.40
N ALA A 178 -1.54 -14.29 -13.53
CA ALA A 178 -2.30 -13.05 -13.43
C ALA A 178 -1.39 -11.84 -13.16
N PHE A 179 -0.58 -11.90 -12.11
CA PHE A 179 0.30 -10.79 -11.76
C PHE A 179 1.42 -10.55 -12.78
N ARG A 180 1.94 -11.61 -13.42
CA ARG A 180 2.93 -11.44 -14.50
C ARG A 180 2.37 -10.62 -15.67
N MET A 181 1.11 -10.86 -16.06
CA MET A 181 0.46 -10.11 -17.15
C MET A 181 0.11 -8.68 -16.74
N LEU A 182 -0.35 -8.48 -15.51
CA LEU A 182 -0.76 -7.16 -15.02
C LEU A 182 0.44 -6.23 -14.76
N THR A 183 1.56 -6.74 -14.23
CA THR A 183 2.67 -5.91 -13.76
C THR A 183 3.18 -4.94 -14.84
N LEU A 184 3.44 -5.45 -16.05
CA LEU A 184 3.95 -4.61 -17.13
C LEU A 184 2.92 -3.58 -17.58
N LYS A 185 1.68 -4.00 -17.81
CA LYS A 185 0.60 -3.13 -18.29
C LYS A 185 0.24 -2.03 -17.28
N LEU A 186 0.23 -2.35 -15.99
CA LEU A 186 0.02 -1.36 -14.92
C LEU A 186 1.16 -0.33 -14.88
N GLY A 187 2.41 -0.79 -15.05
CA GLY A 187 3.57 0.09 -15.13
C GLY A 187 3.50 1.03 -16.34
N GLN A 188 3.19 0.50 -17.53
CA GLN A 188 3.00 1.28 -18.76
C GLN A 188 1.88 2.32 -18.65
N ALA A 189 0.81 1.99 -17.92
CA ALA A 189 -0.34 2.85 -17.72
C ALA A 189 -0.19 3.86 -16.57
N ASN A 190 0.89 3.81 -15.78
CA ASN A 190 1.03 4.54 -14.52
C ASN A 190 -0.16 4.31 -13.57
N VAL A 191 -0.68 3.06 -13.52
CA VAL A 191 -1.81 2.69 -12.67
C VAL A 191 -1.29 1.88 -11.47
N PRO A 192 -1.37 2.41 -10.23
CA PRO A 192 -1.02 1.67 -9.03
C PRO A 192 -2.04 0.57 -8.77
N LEU A 193 -1.57 -0.56 -8.25
CA LEU A 193 -2.41 -1.62 -7.73
C LEU A 193 -2.08 -1.88 -6.27
N ILE A 194 -3.07 -1.69 -5.39
CA ILE A 194 -3.00 -2.13 -3.99
C ILE A 194 -3.61 -3.52 -3.91
N VAL A 195 -2.91 -4.44 -3.26
CA VAL A 195 -3.41 -5.79 -3.01
C VAL A 195 -3.39 -6.05 -1.50
N THR A 196 -4.55 -6.28 -0.92
CA THR A 196 -4.59 -6.80 0.45
C THR A 196 -4.51 -8.33 0.46
N ASN A 197 -3.97 -8.90 1.53
CA ASN A 197 -3.88 -10.34 1.65
C ASN A 197 -3.85 -10.79 3.13
N HIS A 198 -4.17 -12.05 3.37
CA HIS A 198 -4.07 -12.67 4.68
C HIS A 198 -2.69 -13.29 4.91
N THR A 199 -2.23 -13.26 6.17
CA THR A 199 -1.04 -13.98 6.61
C THR A 199 -1.45 -15.16 7.47
N TYR A 200 -0.69 -16.25 7.35
CA TYR A 200 -0.88 -17.50 8.09
C TYR A 200 0.42 -17.89 8.78
N ASP A 201 0.32 -18.54 9.91
CA ASP A 201 1.48 -19.07 10.61
C ASP A 201 2.09 -20.24 9.82
N VAL A 202 3.41 -20.24 9.71
CA VAL A 202 4.14 -21.34 9.07
C VAL A 202 4.26 -22.50 10.05
N ILE A 203 3.53 -23.57 9.79
CA ILE A 203 3.53 -24.78 10.64
C ILE A 203 4.91 -25.44 10.57
N GLY A 204 5.50 -25.73 11.74
CA GLY A 204 6.80 -26.39 11.85
C GLY A 204 8.01 -25.47 11.74
N ALA A 205 7.84 -24.16 11.64
CA ALA A 205 8.95 -23.21 11.70
C ALA A 205 9.51 -23.16 13.14
N TYR A 206 10.83 -23.25 13.28
CA TYR A 206 11.51 -23.14 14.58
C TYR A 206 11.30 -21.76 15.23
N VAL A 207 11.19 -20.72 14.44
CA VAL A 207 10.82 -19.37 14.87
C VAL A 207 9.43 -19.06 14.32
N PRO A 208 8.48 -18.58 15.14
CA PRO A 208 7.16 -18.19 14.67
C PRO A 208 7.25 -17.22 13.50
N THR A 209 6.90 -17.67 12.32
CA THR A 209 6.99 -16.91 11.07
C THR A 209 5.64 -16.90 10.40
N LYS A 210 5.24 -15.73 9.90
CA LYS A 210 4.01 -15.58 9.12
C LYS A 210 4.33 -15.46 7.65
N GLU A 211 3.53 -16.12 6.84
CA GLU A 211 3.61 -16.01 5.38
C GLU A 211 2.27 -15.57 4.79
N MET A 212 2.38 -14.84 3.70
CA MET A 212 1.23 -14.37 2.91
C MET A 212 0.69 -15.53 2.07
N GLY A 213 -0.63 -15.70 2.03
CA GLY A 213 -1.32 -16.67 1.19
C GLY A 213 -1.17 -16.41 -0.31
N GLY A 214 -1.60 -17.36 -1.14
CA GLY A 214 -1.62 -17.21 -2.61
C GLY A 214 -0.30 -17.51 -3.33
N GLY A 215 0.69 -18.08 -2.63
CA GLY A 215 1.96 -18.52 -3.23
C GLY A 215 2.91 -17.37 -3.59
N SER A 216 3.92 -17.67 -4.42
CA SER A 216 5.01 -16.73 -4.74
C SER A 216 4.65 -15.65 -5.77
N GLY A 217 3.52 -15.77 -6.47
CA GLY A 217 3.19 -14.90 -7.60
C GLY A 217 3.14 -13.41 -7.24
N LEU A 218 2.40 -13.04 -6.19
CA LEU A 218 2.34 -11.67 -5.69
C LEU A 218 3.68 -11.25 -5.07
N LYS A 219 4.40 -12.15 -4.38
CA LYS A 219 5.71 -11.84 -3.81
C LYS A 219 6.73 -11.39 -4.88
N TYR A 220 6.68 -11.98 -6.07
CA TYR A 220 7.56 -11.56 -7.18
C TYR A 220 7.10 -10.27 -7.83
N ALA A 221 5.80 -10.11 -8.06
CA ALA A 221 5.22 -8.98 -8.77
C ALA A 221 5.25 -7.68 -7.97
N ALA A 222 4.91 -7.73 -6.67
CA ALA A 222 4.86 -6.56 -5.82
C ALA A 222 6.23 -5.89 -5.65
N SER A 223 6.25 -4.58 -5.79
CA SER A 223 7.44 -3.76 -5.50
C SER A 223 7.62 -3.56 -4.01
N THR A 224 6.52 -3.42 -3.28
CA THR A 224 6.53 -3.27 -1.82
C THR A 224 5.54 -4.24 -1.19
N ILE A 225 5.97 -4.93 -0.13
CA ILE A 225 5.13 -5.81 0.68
C ILE A 225 5.29 -5.40 2.14
N VAL A 226 4.18 -5.06 2.78
CA VAL A 226 4.14 -4.69 4.20
C VAL A 226 3.31 -5.69 4.97
N TYR A 227 3.85 -6.19 6.07
CA TYR A 227 3.13 -7.04 7.01
C TYR A 227 2.61 -6.20 8.18
N LEU A 228 1.33 -6.35 8.46
CA LEU A 228 0.64 -5.68 9.55
C LEU A 228 0.38 -6.65 10.71
N SER A 229 0.66 -6.19 11.91
CA SER A 229 0.19 -6.79 13.15
C SER A 229 -0.41 -5.70 14.04
N LYS A 230 -1.21 -6.07 15.05
CA LYS A 230 -1.90 -5.08 15.88
C LYS A 230 -1.80 -5.40 17.36
N LYS A 231 -1.83 -4.35 18.18
CA LYS A 231 -2.14 -4.39 19.61
C LYS A 231 -3.28 -3.41 19.89
N LYS A 232 -4.11 -3.70 20.89
CA LYS A 232 -5.21 -2.81 21.26
C LYS A 232 -4.67 -1.51 21.86
N GLU A 233 -5.21 -0.38 21.41
CA GLU A 233 -5.02 0.93 22.04
C GLU A 233 -6.13 1.13 23.07
N LYS A 234 -5.76 1.54 24.28
CA LYS A 234 -6.70 1.71 25.39
C LYS A 234 -6.60 3.10 25.99
N ASP A 235 -7.73 3.69 26.33
CA ASP A 235 -7.82 4.82 27.25
C ASP A 235 -8.49 4.35 28.54
N GLY A 236 -7.71 4.18 29.60
CA GLY A 236 -8.13 3.51 30.83
C GLY A 236 -8.52 2.05 30.57
N LYS A 237 -9.83 1.73 30.75
CA LYS A 237 -10.36 0.37 30.52
C LYS A 237 -10.97 0.20 29.12
N GLU A 238 -11.23 1.28 28.41
CA GLU A 238 -11.88 1.28 27.10
C GLU A 238 -10.87 1.03 25.98
N VAL A 239 -11.26 0.23 24.97
CA VAL A 239 -10.47 0.02 23.76
C VAL A 239 -10.92 1.06 22.74
N ILE A 240 -10.07 2.05 22.46
CA ILE A 240 -10.37 3.18 21.58
C ILE A 240 -9.84 3.00 20.16
N GLY A 241 -9.02 1.98 19.92
CA GLY A 241 -8.42 1.75 18.63
C GLY A 241 -7.39 0.62 18.64
N ASN A 242 -6.53 0.65 17.64
CA ASN A 242 -5.37 -0.24 17.53
C ASN A 242 -4.10 0.56 17.24
N ILE A 243 -3.00 0.11 17.83
CA ILE A 243 -1.65 0.42 17.34
C ILE A 243 -1.28 -0.69 16.36
N ILE A 244 -1.07 -0.31 15.11
CA ILE A 244 -0.73 -1.22 14.03
C ILE A 244 0.77 -1.13 13.79
N LYS A 245 1.46 -2.24 13.95
CA LYS A 245 2.87 -2.38 13.62
C LYS A 245 2.96 -2.80 12.16
N ALA A 246 3.52 -1.92 11.34
CA ALA A 246 3.77 -2.14 9.93
C ALA A 246 5.26 -2.44 9.72
N LYS A 247 5.57 -3.56 9.06
CA LYS A 247 6.95 -3.99 8.77
C LYS A 247 7.11 -4.28 7.29
N THR A 248 8.13 -3.70 6.64
CA THR A 248 8.47 -4.06 5.27
C THR A 248 9.05 -5.48 5.22
N HIS A 249 8.42 -6.33 4.41
CA HIS A 249 8.88 -7.69 4.12
C HIS A 249 9.69 -7.74 2.81
N LYS A 250 9.30 -6.91 1.86
CA LYS A 250 9.98 -6.68 0.58
C LYS A 250 9.82 -5.22 0.19
N SER A 251 10.85 -4.60 -0.33
CA SER A 251 10.76 -3.29 -0.95
C SER A 251 11.82 -3.13 -2.03
N ARG A 252 11.46 -2.45 -3.13
CA ARG A 252 12.40 -1.97 -4.15
C ARG A 252 12.80 -0.50 -3.93
N LEU A 253 12.12 0.20 -3.02
CA LEU A 253 12.31 1.62 -2.74
C LEU A 253 13.03 1.84 -1.42
N THR A 254 12.75 1.01 -0.42
CA THR A 254 13.21 1.19 0.95
C THR A 254 13.88 -0.06 1.50
N LYS A 255 14.64 0.11 2.57
CA LYS A 255 15.31 -1.00 3.29
C LYS A 255 14.27 -1.99 3.83
N GLU A 256 14.48 -3.26 3.56
CA GLU A 256 13.63 -4.33 4.09
C GLU A 256 13.80 -4.48 5.61
N ASN A 257 12.82 -5.12 6.24
CA ASN A 257 12.78 -5.35 7.69
C ASN A 257 12.69 -4.10 8.56
N ARG A 258 12.50 -2.91 7.98
CA ARG A 258 12.15 -1.71 8.74
C ARG A 258 10.71 -1.80 9.20
N GLN A 259 10.41 -1.14 10.33
CA GLN A 259 9.08 -1.16 10.91
C GLN A 259 8.73 0.19 11.53
N VAL A 260 7.45 0.49 11.53
CA VAL A 260 6.85 1.65 12.20
C VAL A 260 5.59 1.24 12.93
N GLU A 261 5.16 2.03 13.89
CA GLU A 261 3.84 1.91 14.51
C GLU A 261 2.93 3.03 14.02
N VAL A 262 1.69 2.68 13.70
CA VAL A 262 0.64 3.60 13.22
C VAL A 262 -0.56 3.44 14.13
N ARG A 263 -1.20 4.55 14.52
CA ARG A 263 -2.40 4.52 15.37
C ARG A 263 -3.66 4.63 14.53
N LEU A 264 -4.59 3.70 14.73
CA LEU A 264 -5.91 3.70 14.11
C LEU A 264 -6.99 3.74 15.19
N TYR A 265 -7.71 4.85 15.27
CA TYR A 265 -8.88 4.99 16.14
C TYR A 265 -10.12 4.36 15.52
N TYR A 266 -11.07 3.93 16.37
CA TYR A 266 -12.32 3.33 15.90
C TYR A 266 -13.38 4.37 15.53
N ASP A 267 -13.22 5.59 16.00
CA ASP A 267 -14.11 6.72 15.75
C ASP A 267 -13.70 7.53 14.49
N GLU A 268 -14.28 8.70 14.31
CA GLU A 268 -14.07 9.61 13.19
C GLU A 268 -12.63 10.10 13.03
N ARG A 269 -11.82 10.03 14.09
CA ARG A 269 -10.39 10.37 14.01
C ARG A 269 -9.62 9.47 13.05
N GLY A 270 -10.03 8.19 12.95
CA GLY A 270 -9.44 7.23 12.02
C GLY A 270 -7.95 7.07 12.20
N LEU A 271 -7.19 7.24 11.12
CA LEU A 271 -5.74 7.10 11.10
C LEU A 271 -5.08 8.37 11.65
N ASP A 272 -4.25 8.21 12.70
CA ASP A 272 -3.47 9.31 13.26
C ASP A 272 -2.27 9.62 12.37
N LYS A 273 -2.35 10.72 11.66
CA LYS A 273 -1.36 11.12 10.64
C LYS A 273 0.03 11.33 11.22
N TYR A 274 0.13 11.83 12.46
CA TYR A 274 1.38 12.24 13.11
C TYR A 274 1.98 11.18 14.02
N TYR A 275 1.22 10.13 14.36
CA TYR A 275 1.71 9.08 15.24
C TYR A 275 2.93 8.38 14.65
N GLY A 276 3.97 8.17 15.47
CA GLY A 276 5.25 7.58 15.05
C GLY A 276 6.31 8.57 14.64
N LEU A 277 5.98 9.86 14.42
CA LEU A 277 6.96 10.90 14.08
C LEU A 277 7.92 11.20 15.23
N LEU A 278 7.47 11.05 16.48
CA LEU A 278 8.32 11.25 17.65
C LEU A 278 9.42 10.22 17.71
N GLU A 279 9.07 8.96 17.48
CA GLU A 279 10.01 7.85 17.42
C GLU A 279 10.98 7.99 16.25
N LEU A 280 10.50 8.46 15.09
CA LEU A 280 11.36 8.74 13.93
C LEU A 280 12.39 9.84 14.24
N GLY A 281 11.96 10.93 14.88
CA GLY A 281 12.84 12.02 15.28
C GLY A 281 13.84 11.61 16.38
N GLU A 282 13.46 10.69 17.27
CA GLU A 282 14.36 10.09 18.25
C GLU A 282 15.44 9.23 17.56
N ILE A 283 15.07 8.42 16.57
CA ILE A 283 16.00 7.64 15.76
C ILE A 283 17.03 8.53 15.07
N GLY A 284 16.59 9.68 14.52
CA GLY A 284 17.47 10.65 13.87
C GLY A 284 18.21 11.59 14.82
N GLY A 285 18.06 11.41 16.15
CA GLY A 285 18.72 12.26 17.16
C GLY A 285 18.20 13.69 17.25
N MET A 286 17.02 13.97 16.66
CA MET A 286 16.42 15.30 16.65
C MET A 286 15.93 15.70 18.03
N TRP A 287 15.45 14.75 18.82
CA TRP A 287 15.07 14.90 20.24
C TRP A 287 15.38 13.64 21.03
N LYS A 288 15.34 13.78 22.37
CA LYS A 288 15.62 12.68 23.29
C LYS A 288 14.37 12.34 24.06
N ASN A 289 14.12 11.04 24.23
CA ASN A 289 13.11 10.53 25.13
C ASN A 289 13.77 10.17 26.48
N VAL A 290 13.39 10.86 27.54
CA VAL A 290 13.88 10.60 28.87
C VAL A 290 12.70 10.28 29.78
N ALA A 291 12.61 9.02 30.23
CA ALA A 291 11.55 8.51 31.08
C ALA A 291 10.13 8.78 30.53
N GLY A 292 9.93 8.57 29.21
CA GLY A 292 8.64 8.74 28.52
C GLY A 292 8.30 10.20 28.17
N ARG A 293 9.22 11.13 28.36
CA ARG A 293 9.06 12.54 27.97
C ARG A 293 10.06 12.90 26.90
N TYR A 294 9.58 13.54 25.84
CA TYR A 294 10.41 14.10 24.79
C TYR A 294 10.90 15.51 25.16
N GLU A 295 12.18 15.76 24.96
CA GLU A 295 12.78 17.07 25.17
C GLU A 295 12.78 17.83 23.84
N ILE A 296 11.85 18.79 23.72
CA ILE A 296 11.62 19.59 22.51
C ILE A 296 11.61 21.06 22.91
N ASN A 297 12.44 21.88 22.24
CA ASN A 297 12.54 23.32 22.50
C ASN A 297 12.79 23.66 23.98
N GLY A 298 13.60 22.84 24.67
CA GLY A 298 13.90 23.03 26.12
C GLY A 298 12.79 22.61 27.08
N LYS A 299 11.66 22.12 26.58
CA LYS A 299 10.54 21.61 27.37
C LYS A 299 10.52 20.08 27.38
N LYS A 300 10.16 19.46 28.52
CA LYS A 300 9.97 18.02 28.67
C LYS A 300 8.48 17.67 28.65
N LEU A 301 8.00 17.09 27.55
CA LEU A 301 6.59 16.87 27.27
C LEU A 301 6.30 15.37 27.05
N TYR A 302 5.14 14.92 27.46
CA TYR A 302 4.65 13.59 27.09
C TYR A 302 4.19 13.57 25.62
N ALA A 303 4.33 12.43 24.96
CA ALA A 303 3.86 12.26 23.57
C ALA A 303 2.40 12.71 23.38
N LYS A 304 1.50 12.41 24.34
CA LYS A 304 0.09 12.85 24.30
C LYS A 304 -0.06 14.36 24.23
N GLN A 305 0.79 15.14 24.90
CA GLN A 305 0.75 16.60 24.90
C GLN A 305 1.22 17.17 23.55
N ILE A 306 2.24 16.57 22.96
CA ILE A 306 2.78 16.96 21.66
C ILE A 306 1.76 16.64 20.56
N LEU A 307 1.23 15.41 20.54
CA LEU A 307 0.25 14.96 19.56
C LEU A 307 -1.12 15.67 19.68
N ALA A 308 -1.43 16.28 20.82
CA ALA A 308 -2.61 17.13 20.98
C ALA A 308 -2.41 18.55 20.39
N ASN A 309 -1.17 18.97 20.12
CA ASN A 309 -0.83 20.28 19.60
C ASN A 309 0.14 20.16 18.40
N THR A 310 -0.27 19.39 17.39
CA THR A 310 0.57 19.05 16.25
C THR A 310 1.08 20.27 15.47
N GLU A 311 0.28 21.32 15.34
CA GLU A 311 0.66 22.55 14.64
C GLU A 311 1.81 23.30 15.34
N GLU A 312 1.90 23.25 16.69
CA GLU A 312 2.98 23.87 17.46
C GLU A 312 4.31 23.13 17.29
N TYR A 313 4.27 21.78 17.25
CA TYR A 313 5.47 20.95 17.33
C TYR A 313 5.94 20.39 15.99
N PHE A 314 5.04 20.17 15.03
CA PHE A 314 5.36 19.67 13.70
C PHE A 314 5.24 20.78 12.66
N THR A 315 6.02 21.87 12.88
CA THR A 315 6.14 22.97 11.92
C THR A 315 6.74 22.48 10.61
N GLU A 316 6.62 23.26 9.54
CA GLU A 316 7.18 22.91 8.23
C GLU A 316 8.68 22.59 8.32
N GLU A 317 9.46 23.38 9.06
CA GLU A 317 10.89 23.14 9.27
C GLU A 317 11.15 21.79 9.97
N VAL A 318 10.36 21.47 11.01
CA VAL A 318 10.43 20.20 11.73
C VAL A 318 10.10 19.04 10.81
N MET A 319 9.05 19.18 9.99
CA MET A 319 8.63 18.14 9.05
C MET A 319 9.68 17.91 7.96
N GLN A 320 10.34 18.93 7.45
CA GLN A 320 11.44 18.79 6.49
C GLN A 320 12.65 18.05 7.10
N LYS A 321 12.99 18.34 8.36
CA LYS A 321 14.04 17.60 9.08
C LYS A 321 13.64 16.13 9.28
N LEU A 322 12.40 15.85 9.65
CA LEU A 322 11.89 14.48 9.79
C LEU A 322 11.90 13.74 8.45
N ASP A 323 11.63 14.43 7.34
CA ASP A 323 11.72 13.82 6.01
C ASP A 323 13.16 13.45 5.64
N THR A 324 14.12 14.29 5.99
CA THR A 324 15.55 13.98 5.82
C THR A 324 15.94 12.76 6.63
N ILE A 325 15.53 12.67 7.89
CA ILE A 325 15.74 11.49 8.75
C ILE A 325 15.07 10.26 8.14
N ALA A 326 13.84 10.37 7.63
CA ALA A 326 13.14 9.28 7.00
C ALA A 326 13.90 8.75 5.77
N LYS A 327 14.39 9.64 4.91
CA LYS A 327 15.22 9.29 3.74
C LYS A 327 16.48 8.52 4.15
N GLU A 328 17.21 9.00 5.15
CA GLU A 328 18.41 8.34 5.66
C GLU A 328 18.11 6.99 6.31
N TYR A 329 17.04 6.90 7.08
CA TYR A 329 16.69 5.70 7.83
C TYR A 329 16.07 4.62 6.97
N PHE A 330 15.19 4.96 6.02
CA PHE A 330 14.41 4.01 5.23
C PHE A 330 14.97 3.74 3.84
N SER A 331 15.54 4.73 3.13
CA SER A 331 15.94 4.56 1.73
C SER A 331 17.23 3.73 1.55
N TYR A 332 17.35 3.08 0.39
CA TYR A 332 18.61 2.45 -0.02
C TYR A 332 19.65 3.50 -0.41
N GLY A 333 20.94 3.15 -0.24
CA GLY A 333 22.05 3.97 -0.73
C GLY A 333 22.33 5.25 0.06
N THR A 334 21.63 5.47 1.16
CA THR A 334 21.94 6.54 2.12
C THR A 334 22.86 5.96 3.21
N ASN A 335 24.05 6.53 3.35
CA ASN A 335 25.03 6.17 4.39
C ASN A 335 24.68 6.80 5.73
#